data_0af41553edfc525ae141a96ee2ffa977
#
_entry.id   0af41553edfc525ae141a96ee2ffa977
#
_cell.length_a   1.000
_cell.length_b   1.000
_cell.length_c   1.000
_cell.angle_alpha   90.00
_cell.angle_beta   90.00
_cell.angle_gamma   90.00
#
_symmetry.space_group_name_H-M   'P 1'
#
loop_
_entity.id
_entity.type
_entity.pdbx_description
1 polymer ?
#
loop_
_entity_poly.entity_id
_entity_poly.type
_entity_poly.pdbx_seq_one_letter_code
_entity_poly.pdbx_strand_id
1 'polypeptide(L)'
;MATMKNHTSAHILQAVLREVLGDHVHQAGQLVNGDRCRFDFSHFSALTAEEIAETEKRVNEKIFEAIDVTMSEMPIDEARKLGAMALFGEKYGDIVRVVNIGGYSIEFCGGTHISNTSQIGLFKIVSESSVAAGVRRIEAVTGAGVLELINGYKDTITQSAKALKLANPAELPEKCAAIFAESKEKDRKIESLNQQIANSQMTNIFDSAKEINGIKVVSAMLNGATPDMLRKLGDSVKDKAECAIALFAGVTDDKGTFYCVCTPEAVKKGANAGKIVQRVAAITGGKGGGRPDNAMAGIGKTYMVDEALLALTSIVEDFV
;
A
#
# COMPACT_ATOMS: atom_id res chain seq x y z
N MET A 1 13.85 -10.87 36.24
CA MET A 1 14.09 -9.41 36.23
C MET A 1 13.40 -8.73 35.05
N ALA A 2 13.56 -9.17 33.77
CA ALA A 2 12.89 -8.53 32.62
C ALA A 2 11.34 -8.57 32.74
N THR A 3 10.76 -9.71 33.07
CA THR A 3 9.30 -9.84 33.32
C THR A 3 8.82 -8.88 34.41
N MET A 4 9.58 -8.69 35.49
CA MET A 4 9.23 -7.76 36.58
C MET A 4 9.19 -6.31 36.11
N LYS A 5 10.13 -5.92 35.24
CA LYS A 5 10.17 -4.59 34.62
C LYS A 5 8.97 -4.35 33.74
N ASN A 6 8.69 -5.28 32.85
CA ASN A 6 7.53 -5.23 31.95
C ASN A 6 6.21 -5.23 32.75
N HIS A 7 6.12 -5.97 33.85
CA HIS A 7 4.92 -6.01 34.66
C HIS A 7 4.69 -4.71 35.42
N THR A 8 5.72 -4.16 36.05
CA THR A 8 5.60 -2.86 36.75
C THR A 8 5.28 -1.74 35.77
N SER A 9 5.86 -1.77 34.55
CA SER A 9 5.52 -0.79 33.51
C SER A 9 4.08 -0.86 33.05
N ALA A 10 3.44 -2.06 33.09
CA ALA A 10 2.02 -2.20 32.75
C ALA A 10 1.10 -1.47 33.72
N HIS A 11 1.39 -1.51 35.01
CA HIS A 11 0.66 -0.74 36.03
C HIS A 11 0.79 0.77 35.82
N ILE A 12 2.01 1.25 35.55
CA ILE A 12 2.25 2.67 35.24
C ILE A 12 1.49 3.04 33.95
N LEU A 13 1.57 2.19 32.90
CA LEU A 13 0.87 2.40 31.64
C LEU A 13 -0.64 2.52 31.85
N GLN A 14 -1.25 1.67 32.65
CA GLN A 14 -2.68 1.74 32.95
C GLN A 14 -3.06 3.08 33.60
N ALA A 15 -2.31 3.52 34.60
CA ALA A 15 -2.55 4.80 35.25
C ALA A 15 -2.42 5.97 34.28
N VAL A 16 -1.34 5.99 33.48
CA VAL A 16 -1.12 7.02 32.46
C VAL A 16 -2.20 7.02 31.38
N LEU A 17 -2.63 5.86 30.88
CA LEU A 17 -3.72 5.79 29.90
C LEU A 17 -5.03 6.37 30.43
N ARG A 18 -5.32 6.19 31.70
CA ARG A 18 -6.48 6.82 32.35
C ARG A 18 -6.35 8.34 32.41
N GLU A 19 -5.16 8.85 32.69
CA GLU A 19 -4.90 10.29 32.70
C GLU A 19 -5.01 10.92 31.29
N VAL A 20 -4.52 10.22 30.25
CA VAL A 20 -4.48 10.73 28.89
C VAL A 20 -5.81 10.58 28.17
N LEU A 21 -6.45 9.43 28.31
CA LEU A 21 -7.66 9.07 27.55
C LEU A 21 -8.96 9.20 28.36
N GLY A 22 -8.86 9.15 29.69
CA GLY A 22 -10.01 9.29 30.60
C GLY A 22 -10.31 8.03 31.42
N ASP A 23 -11.20 8.20 32.40
CA ASP A 23 -11.54 7.19 33.41
C ASP A 23 -12.23 5.93 32.87
N HIS A 24 -12.73 5.95 31.65
CA HIS A 24 -13.33 4.79 30.98
C HIS A 24 -12.31 3.71 30.59
N VAL A 25 -11.01 4.03 30.68
CA VAL A 25 -9.94 3.07 30.39
C VAL A 25 -9.85 2.06 31.56
N HIS A 26 -10.11 0.79 31.22
CA HIS A 26 -9.96 -0.35 32.11
C HIS A 26 -9.20 -1.45 31.40
N GLN A 27 -8.40 -2.21 32.16
CA GLN A 27 -7.72 -3.38 31.63
C GLN A 27 -8.74 -4.43 31.16
N ALA A 28 -8.64 -4.84 29.90
CA ALA A 28 -9.43 -5.93 29.30
C ALA A 28 -8.62 -7.23 29.20
N GLY A 29 -7.30 -7.12 29.19
CA GLY A 29 -6.39 -8.28 29.18
C GLY A 29 -4.93 -7.84 29.26
N GLN A 30 -4.06 -8.78 29.60
CA GLN A 30 -2.64 -8.54 29.76
C GLN A 30 -1.83 -9.79 29.45
N LEU A 31 -0.68 -9.62 28.81
CA LEU A 31 0.35 -10.65 28.69
C LEU A 31 1.71 -10.02 28.94
N VAL A 32 2.37 -10.45 30.00
CA VAL A 32 3.70 -9.96 30.37
C VAL A 32 4.69 -11.13 30.41
N ASN A 33 5.77 -10.98 29.68
CA ASN A 33 6.91 -11.92 29.69
C ASN A 33 8.24 -11.15 29.75
N GLY A 34 9.36 -11.85 29.52
CA GLY A 34 10.70 -11.22 29.51
C GLY A 34 10.93 -10.29 28.32
N ASP A 35 10.23 -10.51 27.22
CA ASP A 35 10.49 -9.80 25.95
C ASP A 35 9.65 -8.54 25.83
N ARG A 36 8.37 -8.59 26.27
CA ARG A 36 7.42 -7.49 26.09
C ARG A 36 6.29 -7.47 27.11
N CYS A 37 5.66 -6.31 27.19
CA CYS A 37 4.37 -6.09 27.83
C CYS A 37 3.31 -5.90 26.73
N ARG A 38 2.24 -6.69 26.79
CA ARG A 38 1.01 -6.48 26.02
C ARG A 38 -0.09 -6.10 26.98
N PHE A 39 -0.74 -4.98 26.69
CA PHE A 39 -1.81 -4.43 27.51
C PHE A 39 -3.05 -4.15 26.65
N ASP A 40 -4.14 -4.84 26.94
CA ASP A 40 -5.43 -4.68 26.27
C ASP A 40 -6.35 -3.86 27.18
N PHE A 41 -6.99 -2.83 26.64
CA PHE A 41 -7.79 -1.89 27.43
C PHE A 41 -9.03 -1.40 26.69
N SER A 42 -10.05 -0.99 27.44
CA SER A 42 -11.27 -0.41 26.88
C SER A 42 -11.03 0.98 26.34
N HIS A 43 -11.25 1.16 25.03
CA HIS A 43 -11.27 2.48 24.37
C HIS A 43 -11.94 2.35 23.00
N PHE A 44 -12.66 3.41 22.59
CA PHE A 44 -13.57 3.38 21.43
C PHE A 44 -12.92 3.71 20.09
N SER A 45 -11.75 4.34 20.07
CA SER A 45 -11.04 4.76 18.86
C SER A 45 -9.57 4.34 18.87
N ALA A 46 -8.90 4.39 17.71
CA ALA A 46 -7.45 4.31 17.65
C ALA A 46 -6.82 5.51 18.35
N LEU A 47 -5.71 5.30 19.05
CA LEU A 47 -4.95 6.39 19.63
C LEU A 47 -4.30 7.23 18.53
N THR A 48 -4.30 8.53 18.69
CA THR A 48 -3.54 9.43 17.83
C THR A 48 -2.04 9.32 18.10
N ALA A 49 -1.22 9.79 17.17
CA ALA A 49 0.22 9.83 17.36
C ALA A 49 0.63 10.66 18.58
N GLU A 50 -0.11 11.75 18.86
CA GLU A 50 0.08 12.65 20.00
C GLU A 50 -0.27 11.93 21.31
N GLU A 51 -1.38 11.18 21.37
CA GLU A 51 -1.78 10.41 22.56
C GLU A 51 -0.78 9.30 22.87
N ILE A 52 -0.27 8.61 21.84
CA ILE A 52 0.79 7.61 22.00
C ILE A 52 2.06 8.24 22.54
N ALA A 53 2.49 9.37 21.96
CA ALA A 53 3.70 10.08 22.38
C ALA A 53 3.58 10.61 23.80
N GLU A 54 2.43 11.19 24.18
CA GLU A 54 2.19 11.69 25.53
C GLU A 54 2.13 10.55 26.56
N THR A 55 1.48 9.43 26.20
CA THR A 55 1.46 8.23 27.05
C THR A 55 2.87 7.71 27.31
N GLU A 56 3.66 7.55 26.25
CA GLU A 56 5.04 7.07 26.35
C GLU A 56 5.92 8.01 27.19
N LYS A 57 5.77 9.31 26.97
CA LYS A 57 6.48 10.35 27.73
C LYS A 57 6.16 10.26 29.23
N ARG A 58 4.87 10.24 29.61
CA ARG A 58 4.46 10.19 31.01
C ARG A 58 4.86 8.89 31.71
N VAL A 59 4.81 7.75 31.02
CA VAL A 59 5.32 6.49 31.57
C VAL A 59 6.82 6.63 31.91
N ASN A 60 7.60 7.19 30.98
CA ASN A 60 9.04 7.39 31.22
C ASN A 60 9.31 8.43 32.34
N GLU A 61 8.50 9.49 32.45
CA GLU A 61 8.58 10.45 33.57
C GLU A 61 8.42 9.73 34.91
N LYS A 62 7.41 8.83 35.05
CA LYS A 62 7.20 8.04 36.26
C LYS A 62 8.33 7.02 36.54
N ILE A 63 8.98 6.54 35.49
CA ILE A 63 10.18 5.71 35.61
C ILE A 63 11.35 6.53 36.16
N PHE A 64 11.57 7.74 35.65
CA PHE A 64 12.67 8.63 36.05
C PHE A 64 12.47 9.25 37.43
N GLU A 65 11.24 9.38 37.93
CA GLU A 65 10.93 9.81 39.29
C GLU A 65 11.48 8.84 40.37
N ALA A 66 11.92 7.63 39.96
CA ALA A 66 12.48 6.61 40.85
C ALA A 66 11.58 6.29 42.05
N ILE A 67 10.30 6.07 41.76
CA ILE A 67 9.27 5.82 42.77
C ILE A 67 9.45 4.43 43.39
N ASP A 68 9.35 4.31 44.69
CA ASP A 68 9.39 3.02 45.37
C ASP A 68 8.12 2.20 45.10
N VAL A 69 8.33 0.93 44.82
CA VAL A 69 7.28 -0.05 44.57
C VAL A 69 7.20 -1.01 45.76
N THR A 70 6.10 -0.91 46.49
CA THR A 70 5.85 -1.77 47.66
C THR A 70 4.81 -2.83 47.34
N MET A 71 4.98 -3.99 47.95
CA MET A 71 4.06 -5.13 47.86
C MET A 71 3.69 -5.60 49.25
N SER A 72 2.40 -5.58 49.57
CA SER A 72 1.88 -5.96 50.88
C SER A 72 0.64 -6.83 50.77
N GLU A 73 0.46 -7.74 51.69
CA GLU A 73 -0.77 -8.53 51.84
C GLU A 73 -1.62 -7.91 52.95
N MET A 74 -2.90 -7.72 52.69
CA MET A 74 -3.81 -7.07 53.63
C MET A 74 -5.24 -7.54 53.39
N PRO A 75 -6.14 -7.34 54.37
CA PRO A 75 -7.58 -7.54 54.18
C PRO A 75 -8.12 -6.72 53.01
N ILE A 76 -9.03 -7.31 52.20
CA ILE A 76 -9.57 -6.68 51.02
C ILE A 76 -10.25 -5.32 51.31
N ASP A 77 -10.89 -5.21 52.47
CA ASP A 77 -11.54 -3.95 52.87
C ASP A 77 -10.56 -2.84 53.21
N GLU A 78 -9.37 -3.17 53.70
CA GLU A 78 -8.28 -2.21 53.91
C GLU A 78 -7.67 -1.78 52.58
N ALA A 79 -7.45 -2.73 51.67
CA ALA A 79 -6.94 -2.43 50.32
C ALA A 79 -7.89 -1.51 49.55
N ARG A 80 -9.20 -1.73 49.65
CA ARG A 80 -10.22 -0.85 49.05
C ARG A 80 -10.20 0.57 49.62
N LYS A 81 -9.98 0.72 50.92
CA LYS A 81 -9.84 2.03 51.57
C LYS A 81 -8.60 2.80 51.08
N LEU A 82 -7.55 2.09 50.66
CA LEU A 82 -6.37 2.68 50.02
C LEU A 82 -6.63 3.10 48.57
N GLY A 83 -7.81 2.84 48.01
CA GLY A 83 -8.11 3.13 46.60
C GLY A 83 -7.55 2.08 45.61
N ALA A 84 -7.20 0.90 46.09
CA ALA A 84 -6.61 -0.14 45.23
C ALA A 84 -7.63 -0.61 44.17
N MET A 85 -7.22 -0.57 42.92
CA MET A 85 -8.03 -1.05 41.80
C MET A 85 -7.97 -2.57 41.70
N ALA A 86 -9.14 -3.17 41.52
CA ALA A 86 -9.29 -4.59 41.23
C ALA A 86 -9.52 -4.81 39.75
N LEU A 87 -9.01 -5.92 39.23
CA LEU A 87 -9.31 -6.31 37.85
C LEU A 87 -10.78 -6.67 37.72
N PHE A 88 -11.40 -6.19 36.63
CA PHE A 88 -12.82 -6.40 36.42
C PHE A 88 -13.14 -7.90 36.18
N GLY A 89 -14.07 -8.47 37.00
CA GLY A 89 -14.54 -9.84 36.84
C GLY A 89 -13.73 -10.88 37.61
N GLU A 90 -12.67 -10.53 38.32
CA GLU A 90 -11.96 -11.47 39.21
C GLU A 90 -12.61 -11.56 40.59
N LYS A 91 -12.57 -12.77 41.15
CA LYS A 91 -12.99 -13.01 42.51
C LYS A 91 -11.77 -13.07 43.42
N TYR A 92 -11.75 -12.22 44.41
CA TYR A 92 -10.67 -12.12 45.39
C TYR A 92 -11.07 -12.77 46.71
N GLY A 93 -10.11 -13.34 47.42
CA GLY A 93 -10.30 -13.82 48.78
C GLY A 93 -10.31 -12.69 49.81
N ASP A 94 -10.41 -13.05 51.11
CA ASP A 94 -10.44 -12.08 52.22
C ASP A 94 -9.10 -11.32 52.35
N ILE A 95 -7.98 -11.94 51.97
CA ILE A 95 -6.64 -11.35 51.96
C ILE A 95 -6.23 -11.17 50.49
N VAL A 96 -5.78 -9.99 50.15
CA VAL A 96 -5.31 -9.63 48.80
C VAL A 96 -3.90 -9.08 48.84
N ARG A 97 -3.15 -9.34 47.78
CA ARG A 97 -1.84 -8.72 47.60
C ARG A 97 -2.00 -7.42 46.79
N VAL A 98 -1.50 -6.32 47.35
CA VAL A 98 -1.55 -4.98 46.80
C VAL A 98 -0.15 -4.57 46.34
N VAL A 99 -0.04 -4.09 45.13
CA VAL A 99 1.15 -3.43 44.59
C VAL A 99 0.87 -1.93 44.56
N ASN A 100 1.73 -1.18 45.22
CA ASN A 100 1.63 0.28 45.35
C ASN A 100 2.88 0.92 44.81
N ILE A 101 2.74 1.77 43.81
CA ILE A 101 3.79 2.57 43.15
C ILE A 101 3.64 4.02 43.65
N GLY A 102 4.14 4.28 44.85
CA GLY A 102 4.16 5.61 45.44
C GLY A 102 2.81 6.33 45.54
N GLY A 103 1.70 5.60 45.61
CA GLY A 103 0.34 6.16 45.55
C GLY A 103 -0.15 6.53 44.15
N TYR A 104 0.72 6.49 43.15
CA TYR A 104 0.36 6.79 41.76
C TYR A 104 -0.46 5.68 41.09
N SER A 105 -0.07 4.42 41.31
CA SER A 105 -0.87 3.23 40.95
C SER A 105 -0.94 2.32 42.18
N ILE A 106 -2.16 1.93 42.56
CA ILE A 106 -2.42 0.97 43.65
C ILE A 106 -3.36 -0.07 43.07
N GLU A 107 -2.88 -1.32 42.95
CA GLU A 107 -3.64 -2.37 42.29
C GLU A 107 -3.53 -3.73 42.97
N PHE A 108 -4.58 -4.52 42.90
CA PHE A 108 -4.54 -5.94 43.31
C PHE A 108 -3.73 -6.71 42.28
N CYS A 109 -2.59 -7.23 42.69
CA CYS A 109 -1.71 -7.95 41.77
C CYS A 109 -0.91 -9.06 42.48
N GLY A 110 -1.06 -10.31 42.01
CA GLY A 110 -0.30 -11.47 42.47
C GLY A 110 1.07 -11.64 41.77
N GLY A 111 1.38 -10.84 40.78
CA GLY A 111 2.59 -10.99 39.97
C GLY A 111 3.87 -10.47 40.64
N THR A 112 5.00 -10.64 39.95
CA THR A 112 6.31 -10.19 40.45
C THR A 112 6.66 -8.80 39.91
N HIS A 113 7.20 -7.95 40.78
CA HIS A 113 7.54 -6.56 40.47
C HIS A 113 8.96 -6.20 40.90
N ILE A 114 9.48 -5.15 40.36
CA ILE A 114 10.72 -4.47 40.81
C ILE A 114 10.40 -3.66 42.09
N SER A 115 11.43 -3.26 42.82
CA SER A 115 11.28 -2.48 44.06
C SER A 115 11.31 -0.95 43.84
N ASN A 116 11.73 -0.48 42.66
CA ASN A 116 11.80 0.95 42.34
C ASN A 116 11.63 1.14 40.82
N THR A 117 10.84 2.14 40.39
CA THR A 117 10.51 2.35 38.97
C THR A 117 11.72 2.60 38.08
N SER A 118 12.80 3.20 38.62
CA SER A 118 14.06 3.43 37.87
C SER A 118 14.69 2.13 37.32
N GLN A 119 14.41 0.98 37.96
CA GLN A 119 14.91 -0.32 37.50
C GLN A 119 14.28 -0.78 36.19
N ILE A 120 13.17 -0.19 35.74
CA ILE A 120 12.57 -0.46 34.42
C ILE A 120 13.56 -0.05 33.31
N GLY A 121 14.24 1.07 33.49
CA GLY A 121 15.04 1.72 32.46
C GLY A 121 14.16 2.58 31.55
N LEU A 122 14.25 2.38 30.24
CA LEU A 122 13.36 3.04 29.27
C LEU A 122 12.12 2.17 28.99
N PHE A 123 11.04 2.84 28.65
CA PHE A 123 9.80 2.23 28.13
C PHE A 123 9.54 2.77 26.73
N LYS A 124 9.16 1.88 25.79
CA LYS A 124 8.82 2.26 24.43
C LYS A 124 7.59 1.49 23.97
N ILE A 125 6.60 2.22 23.46
CA ILE A 125 5.45 1.62 22.75
C ILE A 125 5.93 1.17 21.36
N VAL A 126 5.69 -0.10 21.04
CA VAL A 126 6.06 -0.70 19.76
C VAL A 126 4.89 -0.66 18.78
N SER A 127 3.69 -0.92 19.27
CA SER A 127 2.48 -0.91 18.44
C SER A 127 1.24 -0.57 19.25
N GLU A 128 0.24 -0.03 18.55
CA GLU A 128 -1.13 0.15 19.02
C GLU A 128 -2.07 -0.41 17.96
N SER A 129 -3.07 -1.21 18.37
CA SER A 129 -3.99 -1.88 17.44
C SER A 129 -5.35 -2.18 18.07
N SER A 130 -6.35 -2.47 17.23
CA SER A 130 -7.64 -2.98 17.68
C SER A 130 -7.60 -4.49 17.89
N VAL A 131 -8.24 -4.96 18.95
CA VAL A 131 -8.41 -6.41 19.25
C VAL A 131 -9.85 -6.84 19.05
N ALA A 132 -10.78 -6.00 19.50
CA ALA A 132 -12.22 -6.20 19.40
C ALA A 132 -12.93 -4.84 19.39
N ALA A 133 -14.23 -4.83 19.16
CA ALA A 133 -15.01 -3.62 19.28
C ALA A 133 -14.89 -3.02 20.71
N GLY A 134 -14.41 -1.78 20.79
CA GLY A 134 -14.19 -1.08 22.05
C GLY A 134 -12.98 -1.57 22.88
N VAL A 135 -12.08 -2.39 22.29
CA VAL A 135 -10.87 -2.86 22.96
C VAL A 135 -9.64 -2.57 22.11
N ARG A 136 -8.71 -1.81 22.68
CA ARG A 136 -7.41 -1.47 22.09
C ARG A 136 -6.29 -2.25 22.75
N ARG A 137 -5.20 -2.45 22.03
CA ARG A 137 -3.98 -3.14 22.48
C ARG A 137 -2.77 -2.27 22.30
N ILE A 138 -1.97 -2.14 23.34
CA ILE A 138 -0.62 -1.62 23.29
C ILE A 138 0.36 -2.77 23.51
N GLU A 139 1.38 -2.86 22.65
CA GLU A 139 2.57 -3.66 22.90
C GLU A 139 3.74 -2.72 23.18
N ALA A 140 4.49 -3.01 24.24
CA ALA A 140 5.60 -2.18 24.69
C ALA A 140 6.78 -3.05 25.17
N VAL A 141 7.96 -2.46 25.13
CA VAL A 141 9.21 -3.05 25.59
C VAL A 141 9.88 -2.16 26.63
N THR A 142 10.71 -2.74 27.49
CA THR A 142 11.43 -2.01 28.55
C THR A 142 12.92 -2.31 28.55
N GLY A 143 13.71 -1.41 29.10
CA GLY A 143 15.13 -1.59 29.36
C GLY A 143 15.94 -2.02 28.13
N ALA A 144 16.54 -3.21 28.17
CA ALA A 144 17.35 -3.75 27.08
C ALA A 144 16.55 -3.91 25.78
N GLY A 145 15.26 -4.29 25.85
CA GLY A 145 14.41 -4.42 24.67
C GLY A 145 14.24 -3.11 23.92
N VAL A 146 14.26 -1.95 24.58
CA VAL A 146 14.25 -0.63 23.94
C VAL A 146 15.54 -0.41 23.16
N LEU A 147 16.70 -0.79 23.73
CA LEU A 147 17.98 -0.68 23.05
C LEU A 147 18.05 -1.56 21.80
N GLU A 148 17.55 -2.79 21.89
CA GLU A 148 17.45 -3.71 20.75
C GLU A 148 16.57 -3.13 19.65
N LEU A 149 15.42 -2.55 19.99
CA LEU A 149 14.51 -1.90 19.05
C LEU A 149 15.19 -0.73 18.33
N ILE A 150 15.88 0.14 19.07
CA ILE A 150 16.63 1.28 18.51
C ILE A 150 17.74 0.80 17.57
N ASN A 151 18.49 -0.21 17.97
CA ASN A 151 19.52 -0.80 17.11
C ASN A 151 18.94 -1.39 15.82
N GLY A 152 17.79 -2.08 15.90
CA GLY A 152 17.08 -2.58 14.73
C GLY A 152 16.67 -1.46 13.76
N TYR A 153 16.13 -0.35 14.25
CA TYR A 153 15.84 0.82 13.42
C TYR A 153 17.08 1.42 12.78
N LYS A 154 18.17 1.58 13.56
CA LYS A 154 19.44 2.07 13.06
C LYS A 154 19.99 1.19 11.95
N ASP A 155 19.94 -0.14 12.11
CA ASP A 155 20.42 -1.08 11.12
C ASP A 155 19.58 -1.01 9.84
N THR A 156 18.26 -0.93 9.95
CA THR A 156 17.35 -0.76 8.82
C THR A 156 17.64 0.51 8.04
N ILE A 157 17.81 1.64 8.73
CA ILE A 157 18.15 2.94 8.13
C ILE A 157 19.50 2.85 7.43
N THR A 158 20.50 2.26 8.09
CA THR A 158 21.86 2.11 7.54
C THR A 158 21.88 1.23 6.30
N GLN A 159 21.16 0.10 6.31
CA GLN A 159 21.04 -0.78 5.16
C GLN A 159 20.31 -0.09 3.98
N SER A 160 19.25 0.66 4.26
CA SER A 160 18.52 1.42 3.26
C SER A 160 19.40 2.50 2.61
N ALA A 161 20.17 3.24 3.41
CA ALA A 161 21.11 4.23 2.92
C ALA A 161 22.20 3.57 2.04
N LYS A 162 22.74 2.44 2.47
CA LYS A 162 23.73 1.67 1.71
C LYS A 162 23.17 1.16 0.38
N ALA A 163 21.94 0.69 0.35
CA ALA A 163 21.27 0.26 -0.90
C ALA A 163 21.15 1.40 -1.91
N LEU A 164 20.97 2.65 -1.42
CA LEU A 164 20.94 3.86 -2.23
C LEU A 164 22.32 4.49 -2.43
N LYS A 165 23.41 3.82 -2.02
CA LYS A 165 24.81 4.28 -2.11
C LYS A 165 25.07 5.62 -1.41
N LEU A 166 24.37 5.89 -0.33
CA LEU A 166 24.58 7.07 0.51
C LEU A 166 25.65 6.79 1.56
N ALA A 167 26.57 7.72 1.74
CA ALA A 167 27.56 7.68 2.81
C ALA A 167 26.96 8.12 4.16
N ASN A 168 26.01 9.07 4.12
CA ASN A 168 25.32 9.59 5.28
C ASN A 168 23.84 9.19 5.28
N PRO A 169 23.36 8.38 6.24
CA PRO A 169 21.96 7.98 6.34
C PRO A 169 20.98 9.16 6.51
N ALA A 170 21.43 10.31 7.01
CA ALA A 170 20.58 11.50 7.16
C ALA A 170 20.07 12.06 5.81
N GLU A 171 20.75 11.74 4.70
CA GLU A 171 20.36 12.14 3.34
C GLU A 171 19.26 11.25 2.74
N LEU A 172 18.84 10.21 3.45
CA LEU A 172 17.87 9.23 2.97
C LEU A 172 16.53 9.85 2.50
N PRO A 173 15.91 10.77 3.27
CA PRO A 173 14.64 11.39 2.86
C PRO A 173 14.77 12.17 1.56
N GLU A 174 15.82 12.96 1.41
CA GLU A 174 16.08 13.77 0.20
C GLU A 174 16.36 12.87 -1.01
N LYS A 175 17.15 11.82 -0.83
CA LYS A 175 17.44 10.86 -1.90
C LYS A 175 16.20 10.12 -2.37
N CYS A 176 15.34 9.68 -1.46
CA CYS A 176 14.07 9.04 -1.79
C CYS A 176 13.17 10.01 -2.60
N ALA A 177 13.06 11.26 -2.17
CA ALA A 177 12.30 12.28 -2.89
C ALA A 177 12.86 12.52 -4.29
N ALA A 178 14.18 12.61 -4.44
CA ALA A 178 14.86 12.79 -5.73
C ALA A 178 14.61 11.61 -6.68
N ILE A 179 14.73 10.36 -6.19
CA ILE A 179 14.47 9.15 -6.99
C ILE A 179 13.02 9.12 -7.46
N PHE A 180 12.07 9.46 -6.59
CA PHE A 180 10.66 9.51 -6.96
C PHE A 180 10.37 10.56 -8.04
N ALA A 181 10.97 11.76 -7.91
CA ALA A 181 10.86 12.81 -8.91
C ALA A 181 11.47 12.39 -10.26
N GLU A 182 12.68 11.78 -10.24
CA GLU A 182 13.36 11.28 -11.44
C GLU A 182 12.55 10.16 -12.13
N SER A 183 11.98 9.24 -11.37
CA SER A 183 11.11 8.19 -11.91
C SER A 183 9.93 8.80 -12.66
N LYS A 184 9.24 9.76 -12.06
CA LYS A 184 8.11 10.46 -12.68
C LYS A 184 8.49 11.21 -13.94
N GLU A 185 9.68 11.80 -13.98
CA GLU A 185 10.20 12.47 -15.18
C GLU A 185 10.52 11.47 -16.30
N LYS A 186 11.14 10.33 -15.94
CA LYS A 186 11.40 9.24 -16.90
C LYS A 186 10.11 8.70 -17.50
N ASP A 187 9.07 8.49 -16.72
CA ASP A 187 7.78 8.02 -17.22
C ASP A 187 7.17 9.00 -18.22
N ARG A 188 7.21 10.31 -17.92
CA ARG A 188 6.77 11.35 -18.86
C ARG A 188 7.59 11.37 -20.14
N LYS A 189 8.90 11.17 -20.02
CA LYS A 189 9.79 11.14 -21.19
C LYS A 189 9.53 9.93 -22.06
N ILE A 190 9.31 8.76 -21.47
CA ILE A 190 8.93 7.53 -22.16
C ILE A 190 7.61 7.74 -22.90
N GLU A 191 6.60 8.33 -22.26
CA GLU A 191 5.32 8.63 -22.92
C GLU A 191 5.49 9.58 -24.09
N SER A 192 6.27 10.66 -23.92
CA SER A 192 6.59 11.61 -25.01
C SER A 192 7.31 10.95 -26.17
N LEU A 193 8.32 10.11 -25.90
CA LEU A 193 9.07 9.40 -26.93
C LEU A 193 8.19 8.40 -27.68
N ASN A 194 7.33 7.67 -26.97
CA ASN A 194 6.38 6.75 -27.58
C ASN A 194 5.41 7.50 -28.52
N GLN A 195 4.99 8.71 -28.12
CA GLN A 195 4.13 9.55 -28.98
C GLN A 195 4.87 10.06 -30.20
N GLN A 196 6.15 10.43 -30.09
CA GLN A 196 6.97 10.82 -31.23
C GLN A 196 7.19 9.66 -32.20
N ILE A 197 7.49 8.47 -31.71
CA ILE A 197 7.62 7.24 -32.53
C ILE A 197 6.31 6.96 -33.26
N ALA A 198 5.18 7.01 -32.58
CA ALA A 198 3.87 6.78 -33.18
C ALA A 198 3.57 7.80 -34.29
N ASN A 199 3.85 9.07 -34.05
CA ASN A 199 3.67 10.14 -35.06
C ASN A 199 4.59 9.97 -36.28
N SER A 200 5.84 9.58 -36.10
CA SER A 200 6.79 9.30 -37.16
C SER A 200 6.35 8.11 -38.02
N GLN A 201 5.91 7.03 -37.38
CA GLN A 201 5.39 5.88 -38.08
C GLN A 201 4.14 6.20 -38.92
N MET A 202 3.25 7.07 -38.41
CA MET A 202 2.04 7.50 -39.11
C MET A 202 2.35 8.23 -40.40
N THR A 203 3.38 9.08 -40.45
CA THR A 203 3.74 9.79 -41.70
C THR A 203 4.15 8.79 -42.77
N ASN A 204 4.97 7.80 -42.45
CA ASN A 204 5.43 6.78 -43.37
C ASN A 204 4.30 5.80 -43.81
N ILE A 205 3.29 5.56 -42.97
CA ILE A 205 2.17 4.67 -43.27
C ILE A 205 1.28 5.24 -44.37
N PHE A 206 1.03 6.55 -44.37
CA PHE A 206 0.21 7.20 -45.44
C PHE A 206 0.94 7.28 -46.78
N ASP A 207 2.25 7.33 -46.76
CA ASP A 207 3.04 7.32 -48.01
C ASP A 207 2.96 5.97 -48.74
N SER A 208 2.65 4.89 -48.00
CA SER A 208 2.49 3.55 -48.55
C SER A 208 1.01 3.13 -48.73
N ALA A 209 0.06 4.07 -48.58
CA ALA A 209 -1.36 3.79 -48.68
C ALA A 209 -1.76 3.26 -50.07
N LYS A 210 -2.52 2.18 -50.10
CA LYS A 210 -3.19 1.71 -51.34
C LYS A 210 -4.54 2.42 -51.45
N GLU A 211 -4.93 2.76 -52.68
CA GLU A 211 -6.24 3.36 -52.93
C GLU A 211 -7.17 2.36 -53.57
N ILE A 212 -8.34 2.15 -52.93
CA ILE A 212 -9.40 1.26 -53.40
C ILE A 212 -10.69 2.05 -53.42
N ASN A 213 -11.27 2.24 -54.64
CA ASN A 213 -12.53 2.98 -54.85
C ASN A 213 -12.53 4.40 -54.20
N GLY A 214 -11.36 5.07 -54.22
CA GLY A 214 -11.19 6.38 -53.60
C GLY A 214 -11.16 6.35 -52.09
N ILE A 215 -10.79 5.22 -51.48
CA ILE A 215 -10.52 5.05 -50.05
C ILE A 215 -9.07 4.67 -49.87
N LYS A 216 -8.33 5.45 -49.06
CA LYS A 216 -6.95 5.11 -48.67
C LYS A 216 -6.95 3.97 -47.66
N VAL A 217 -6.32 2.86 -48.00
CA VAL A 217 -6.22 1.66 -47.13
C VAL A 217 -4.77 1.53 -46.65
N VAL A 218 -4.60 1.54 -45.35
CA VAL A 218 -3.29 1.42 -44.70
C VAL A 218 -3.28 0.33 -43.65
N SER A 219 -2.15 -0.34 -43.51
CA SER A 219 -1.92 -1.31 -42.44
C SER A 219 -0.52 -1.17 -41.85
N ALA A 220 -0.38 -1.38 -40.55
CA ALA A 220 0.92 -1.38 -39.89
C ALA A 220 0.95 -2.31 -38.68
N MET A 221 2.11 -2.95 -38.48
CA MET A 221 2.45 -3.66 -37.27
C MET A 221 3.28 -2.74 -36.35
N LEU A 222 2.93 -2.67 -35.08
CA LEU A 222 3.52 -1.81 -34.08
C LEU A 222 3.95 -2.66 -32.89
N ASN A 223 5.24 -2.95 -32.81
CA ASN A 223 5.79 -3.74 -31.69
C ASN A 223 5.69 -2.97 -30.37
N GLY A 224 5.18 -3.62 -29.34
CA GLY A 224 5.01 -3.02 -28.02
C GLY A 224 3.82 -2.05 -27.89
N ALA A 225 3.01 -1.86 -28.94
CA ALA A 225 1.89 -0.94 -28.87
C ALA A 225 0.73 -1.50 -28.03
N THR A 226 0.29 -0.71 -27.06
CA THR A 226 -0.87 -1.01 -26.23
C THR A 226 -2.19 -0.70 -26.96
N PRO A 227 -3.32 -1.27 -26.56
CA PRO A 227 -4.63 -0.94 -27.12
C PRO A 227 -4.94 0.58 -27.11
N ASP A 228 -4.50 1.29 -26.07
CA ASP A 228 -4.74 2.73 -25.99
C ASP A 228 -3.85 3.54 -26.97
N MET A 229 -2.64 3.08 -27.23
CA MET A 229 -1.80 3.65 -28.28
C MET A 229 -2.42 3.45 -29.67
N LEU A 230 -2.96 2.27 -29.95
CA LEU A 230 -3.65 1.97 -31.21
C LEU A 230 -4.89 2.85 -31.41
N ARG A 231 -5.65 3.14 -30.35
CA ARG A 231 -6.79 4.07 -30.40
C ARG A 231 -6.35 5.48 -30.74
N LYS A 232 -5.33 6.01 -30.07
CA LYS A 232 -4.75 7.34 -30.36
C LYS A 232 -4.28 7.44 -31.82
N LEU A 233 -3.67 6.39 -32.35
CA LEU A 233 -3.30 6.32 -33.78
C LEU A 233 -4.51 6.36 -34.70
N GLY A 234 -5.57 5.64 -34.36
CA GLY A 234 -6.81 5.68 -35.12
C GLY A 234 -7.49 7.04 -35.14
N ASP A 235 -7.47 7.76 -34.01
CA ASP A 235 -7.95 9.14 -33.96
C ASP A 235 -7.13 10.04 -34.89
N SER A 236 -5.80 9.88 -34.87
CA SER A 236 -4.90 10.62 -35.81
C SER A 236 -5.17 10.30 -37.29
N VAL A 237 -5.64 9.09 -37.61
CA VAL A 237 -6.07 8.75 -38.99
C VAL A 237 -7.30 9.55 -39.36
N LYS A 238 -8.29 9.65 -38.47
CA LYS A 238 -9.52 10.43 -38.74
C LYS A 238 -9.23 11.94 -38.93
N ASP A 239 -8.21 12.45 -38.24
CA ASP A 239 -7.82 13.86 -38.35
C ASP A 239 -7.03 14.18 -39.64
N LYS A 240 -6.25 13.21 -40.14
CA LYS A 240 -5.33 13.41 -41.26
C LYS A 240 -5.86 12.97 -42.62
N ALA A 241 -6.88 12.13 -42.64
CA ALA A 241 -7.42 11.60 -43.90
C ALA A 241 -8.94 11.72 -43.97
N GLU A 242 -9.45 12.29 -45.04
CA GLU A 242 -10.89 12.47 -45.28
C GLU A 242 -11.59 11.10 -45.49
N CYS A 243 -10.98 10.24 -46.30
CA CYS A 243 -11.54 8.94 -46.67
C CYS A 243 -10.47 7.83 -46.54
N ALA A 244 -10.44 7.13 -45.41
CA ALA A 244 -9.42 6.12 -45.15
C ALA A 244 -9.93 4.97 -44.27
N ILE A 245 -9.30 3.82 -44.45
CA ILE A 245 -9.39 2.63 -43.58
C ILE A 245 -7.98 2.34 -43.07
N ALA A 246 -7.79 2.25 -41.79
CA ALA A 246 -6.52 1.86 -41.20
C ALA A 246 -6.67 0.64 -40.28
N LEU A 247 -5.75 -0.31 -40.43
CA LEU A 247 -5.63 -1.48 -39.59
C LEU A 247 -4.27 -1.49 -38.90
N PHE A 248 -4.26 -1.42 -37.59
CA PHE A 248 -3.07 -1.49 -36.78
C PHE A 248 -3.03 -2.83 -36.01
N ALA A 249 -1.85 -3.45 -35.98
CA ALA A 249 -1.58 -4.62 -35.13
C ALA A 249 -0.59 -4.22 -34.05
N GLY A 250 -1.02 -4.21 -32.79
CA GLY A 250 -0.13 -4.07 -31.63
C GLY A 250 0.28 -5.47 -31.17
N VAL A 251 1.57 -5.76 -31.13
CA VAL A 251 2.12 -7.06 -30.71
C VAL A 251 3.07 -6.83 -29.54
N THR A 252 2.85 -7.57 -28.45
CA THR A 252 3.77 -7.75 -27.32
C THR A 252 4.18 -9.22 -27.29
N ASP A 253 5.15 -9.60 -26.47
CA ASP A 253 5.78 -10.94 -26.48
C ASP A 253 4.78 -12.10 -26.53
N ASP A 254 3.65 -12.02 -25.82
CA ASP A 254 2.68 -13.11 -25.70
C ASP A 254 1.25 -12.74 -26.16
N LYS A 255 0.97 -11.48 -26.48
CA LYS A 255 -0.37 -10.99 -26.79
C LYS A 255 -0.35 -9.99 -27.93
N GLY A 256 -1.43 -9.99 -28.69
CA GLY A 256 -1.60 -9.01 -29.74
C GLY A 256 -3.05 -8.55 -29.86
N THR A 257 -3.20 -7.33 -30.41
CA THR A 257 -4.49 -6.71 -30.64
C THR A 257 -4.51 -6.05 -32.01
N PHE A 258 -5.51 -6.34 -32.82
CA PHE A 258 -5.86 -5.57 -34.01
C PHE A 258 -6.78 -4.42 -33.60
N TYR A 259 -6.54 -3.27 -34.21
CA TYR A 259 -7.43 -2.11 -34.16
C TYR A 259 -7.67 -1.62 -35.58
N CYS A 260 -8.94 -1.62 -35.99
CA CYS A 260 -9.39 -1.11 -37.26
C CYS A 260 -10.17 0.18 -37.08
N VAL A 261 -9.87 1.18 -37.89
CA VAL A 261 -10.58 2.46 -37.92
C VAL A 261 -11.00 2.79 -39.35
N CYS A 262 -12.23 3.27 -39.51
CA CYS A 262 -12.76 3.81 -40.76
C CYS A 262 -13.17 5.26 -40.54
N THR A 263 -12.76 6.14 -41.43
CA THR A 263 -13.26 7.53 -41.41
C THR A 263 -14.74 7.61 -41.79
N PRO A 264 -15.47 8.67 -41.39
CA PRO A 264 -16.89 8.80 -41.70
C PRO A 264 -17.22 8.65 -43.20
N GLU A 265 -16.37 9.21 -44.08
CA GLU A 265 -16.58 9.11 -45.54
C GLU A 265 -16.35 7.66 -46.06
N ALA A 266 -15.37 6.93 -45.48
CA ALA A 266 -15.17 5.53 -45.84
C ALA A 266 -16.37 4.66 -45.38
N VAL A 267 -16.94 4.96 -44.22
CA VAL A 267 -18.16 4.25 -43.74
C VAL A 267 -19.35 4.52 -44.67
N LYS A 268 -19.53 5.74 -45.15
CA LYS A 268 -20.58 6.08 -46.16
C LYS A 268 -20.42 5.28 -47.44
N LYS A 269 -19.20 4.93 -47.84
CA LYS A 269 -18.89 4.12 -49.02
C LYS A 269 -19.00 2.62 -48.79
N GLY A 270 -19.41 2.18 -47.58
CA GLY A 270 -19.65 0.76 -47.28
C GLY A 270 -18.63 0.12 -46.31
N ALA A 271 -17.55 0.84 -45.96
CA ALA A 271 -16.57 0.31 -45.04
C ALA A 271 -17.15 0.04 -43.64
N ASN A 272 -16.74 -1.07 -43.04
CA ASN A 272 -17.16 -1.44 -41.69
C ASN A 272 -16.02 -2.04 -40.89
N ALA A 273 -15.47 -1.27 -39.97
CA ALA A 273 -14.32 -1.65 -39.15
C ALA A 273 -14.60 -2.96 -38.35
N GLY A 274 -15.83 -3.14 -37.86
CA GLY A 274 -16.24 -4.37 -37.12
C GLY A 274 -16.11 -5.62 -37.96
N LYS A 275 -16.63 -5.58 -39.21
CA LYS A 275 -16.56 -6.71 -40.15
C LYS A 275 -15.14 -6.95 -40.66
N ILE A 276 -14.40 -5.88 -40.97
CA ILE A 276 -13.01 -5.96 -41.43
C ILE A 276 -12.15 -6.62 -40.37
N VAL A 277 -12.19 -6.12 -39.11
CA VAL A 277 -11.35 -6.65 -38.03
C VAL A 277 -11.70 -8.10 -37.69
N GLN A 278 -12.97 -8.51 -37.79
CA GLN A 278 -13.39 -9.91 -37.59
C GLN A 278 -12.75 -10.84 -38.64
N ARG A 279 -12.78 -10.46 -39.91
CA ARG A 279 -12.18 -11.28 -41.00
C ARG A 279 -10.66 -11.34 -40.87
N VAL A 280 -10.01 -10.20 -40.54
CA VAL A 280 -8.57 -10.16 -40.30
C VAL A 280 -8.18 -11.01 -39.10
N ALA A 281 -8.89 -10.87 -37.98
CA ALA A 281 -8.61 -11.64 -36.78
C ALA A 281 -8.81 -13.16 -36.97
N ALA A 282 -9.76 -13.57 -37.80
CA ALA A 282 -9.99 -14.98 -38.10
C ALA A 282 -8.75 -15.65 -38.74
N ILE A 283 -7.93 -14.91 -39.53
CA ILE A 283 -6.70 -15.44 -40.13
C ILE A 283 -5.71 -15.86 -39.04
N THR A 284 -5.63 -15.09 -37.97
CA THR A 284 -4.74 -15.41 -36.82
C THR A 284 -5.39 -16.32 -35.79
N GLY A 285 -6.66 -16.74 -35.99
CA GLY A 285 -7.43 -17.47 -34.99
C GLY A 285 -7.91 -16.62 -33.81
N GLY A 286 -7.86 -15.30 -33.94
CA GLY A 286 -8.35 -14.33 -32.98
C GLY A 286 -9.86 -14.08 -33.08
N LYS A 287 -10.39 -13.29 -32.14
CA LYS A 287 -11.80 -12.90 -32.09
C LYS A 287 -11.95 -11.45 -31.68
N GLY A 288 -12.97 -10.79 -32.19
CA GLY A 288 -13.28 -9.41 -31.79
C GLY A 288 -14.39 -8.84 -32.67
N GLY A 289 -14.53 -7.51 -32.63
CA GLY A 289 -15.55 -6.78 -33.38
C GLY A 289 -15.68 -5.37 -32.84
N GLY A 290 -16.70 -4.66 -33.28
CA GLY A 290 -16.95 -3.29 -32.85
C GLY A 290 -17.92 -2.57 -33.74
N ARG A 291 -17.85 -1.25 -33.75
CA ARG A 291 -18.71 -0.40 -34.57
C ARG A 291 -18.18 -0.27 -36.00
N PRO A 292 -19.00 0.28 -36.90
CA PRO A 292 -18.57 0.52 -38.28
C PRO A 292 -17.39 1.48 -38.42
N ASP A 293 -17.26 2.44 -37.49
CA ASP A 293 -16.20 3.47 -37.50
C ASP A 293 -14.92 3.06 -36.76
N ASN A 294 -15.01 2.12 -35.80
CA ASN A 294 -13.86 1.56 -35.08
C ASN A 294 -14.15 0.19 -34.47
N ALA A 295 -13.15 -0.67 -34.42
CA ALA A 295 -13.30 -2.00 -33.85
C ALA A 295 -11.95 -2.59 -33.40
N MET A 296 -12.00 -3.53 -32.46
CA MET A 296 -10.81 -4.21 -31.94
C MET A 296 -11.01 -5.73 -31.95
N ALA A 297 -9.91 -6.44 -32.15
CA ALA A 297 -9.89 -7.90 -32.02
C ALA A 297 -8.57 -8.37 -31.40
N GLY A 298 -8.64 -9.44 -30.65
CA GLY A 298 -7.44 -10.14 -30.18
C GLY A 298 -6.74 -10.88 -31.32
N ILE A 299 -5.41 -10.94 -31.27
CA ILE A 299 -4.58 -11.75 -32.18
C ILE A 299 -4.40 -13.12 -31.52
N GLY A 300 -4.75 -14.19 -32.22
CA GLY A 300 -4.59 -15.56 -31.73
C GLY A 300 -3.14 -16.04 -31.86
N LYS A 301 -2.60 -15.94 -33.09
CA LYS A 301 -1.23 -16.38 -33.41
C LYS A 301 -0.43 -15.18 -33.92
N THR A 302 0.52 -14.71 -33.13
CA THR A 302 1.28 -13.48 -33.47
C THR A 302 2.16 -13.62 -34.72
N TYR A 303 2.64 -14.82 -35.03
CA TYR A 303 3.44 -15.10 -36.22
C TYR A 303 2.64 -15.04 -37.55
N MET A 304 1.31 -14.95 -37.49
CA MET A 304 0.44 -14.80 -38.68
C MET A 304 -0.03 -13.34 -38.89
N VAL A 305 0.51 -12.39 -38.14
CA VAL A 305 0.09 -10.98 -38.21
C VAL A 305 0.39 -10.38 -39.59
N ASP A 306 1.56 -10.66 -40.16
CA ASP A 306 1.94 -10.13 -41.47
C ASP A 306 1.00 -10.62 -42.57
N GLU A 307 0.62 -11.91 -42.53
CA GLU A 307 -0.34 -12.51 -43.46
C GLU A 307 -1.71 -11.82 -43.30
N ALA A 308 -2.15 -11.58 -42.09
CA ALA A 308 -3.41 -10.92 -41.80
C ALA A 308 -3.43 -9.46 -42.28
N LEU A 309 -2.31 -8.72 -42.13
CA LEU A 309 -2.17 -7.35 -42.61
C LEU A 309 -2.16 -7.29 -44.14
N LEU A 310 -1.47 -8.21 -44.80
CA LEU A 310 -1.47 -8.31 -46.27
C LEU A 310 -2.84 -8.60 -46.84
N ALA A 311 -3.67 -9.40 -46.17
CA ALA A 311 -5.03 -9.74 -46.60
C ALA A 311 -6.01 -8.54 -46.50
N LEU A 312 -5.63 -7.44 -45.81
CA LEU A 312 -6.51 -6.28 -45.62
C LEU A 312 -7.07 -5.75 -46.94
N THR A 313 -6.23 -5.62 -47.97
CA THR A 313 -6.65 -5.10 -49.28
C THR A 313 -7.78 -5.88 -49.89
N SER A 314 -7.63 -7.20 -50.00
CA SER A 314 -8.68 -8.06 -50.57
C SER A 314 -9.92 -8.10 -49.68
N ILE A 315 -9.78 -8.04 -48.37
CA ILE A 315 -10.92 -7.99 -47.46
C ILE A 315 -11.70 -6.69 -47.62
N VAL A 316 -11.02 -5.56 -47.81
CA VAL A 316 -11.68 -4.25 -48.05
C VAL A 316 -12.42 -4.23 -49.38
N GLU A 317 -11.86 -4.78 -50.45
CA GLU A 317 -12.49 -4.87 -51.79
C GLU A 317 -13.85 -5.57 -51.74
N ASP A 318 -14.09 -6.50 -50.82
CA ASP A 318 -15.38 -7.18 -50.65
C ASP A 318 -16.48 -6.31 -50.02
N PHE A 319 -16.11 -5.13 -49.49
CA PHE A 319 -17.04 -4.25 -48.72
C PHE A 319 -17.32 -2.92 -49.41
N VAL A 320 -16.47 -2.48 -50.35
CA VAL A 320 -16.48 -1.12 -50.90
C VAL A 320 -16.45 -1.12 -52.45
#